data_b7c6409ced4072604bead5986ba1512f
#
_entry.id   b7c6409ced4072604bead5986ba1512f
#
_cell.length_a   1.000
_cell.length_b   1.000
_cell.length_c   1.000
_cell.angle_alpha   90.00
_cell.angle_beta   90.00
_cell.angle_gamma   90.00
#
_symmetry.space_group_name_H-M   'P 1'
#
loop_
_entity.id
_entity.type
_entity.pdbx_description
1 polymer ?
#
loop_
_entity_poly.entity_id
_entity_poly.type
_entity_poly.pdbx_seq_one_letter_code
_entity_poly.pdbx_strand_id
1 'polypeptide(L)'
;DLPSHPTADENGFRQDVINLVKELGVTCVRYPGGNFVSAYNWEDGTGPRGQRPIRRDLAWHSTETNEVGIDDFYRWSKKTGTEIMLAVNMGTRGLKAALEELEYVNGAPGTELADRRVRNGITEPMDIKMWCIGNEMDGPWQVGHMSPDEYAAAVDRVAHAMKLAESGLELVACGSSSAHMSTFGSWERSVLTKAYDNLDFVSCHAYYYERGAKSLQDYLASSQDMQTFISTVAACADEAKNAHTGDHDIALSFDEWGVWYSDVWNQQEAEWKAQSGKDLHHESWPKAPRLLEDIYNAADAVVEGSLMITLLKHCDRVRSASRAQLVNVIAPIMAEKNGPAWRQTVFYPFAEAAQHAHGIAYSPVIDSPNVETESFGLVNALDSVITWDETNHSGLLLMV
;
A
#
# COMPACT_ATOMS: atom_id res chain seq x y z
N ASP A 1 11.65 6.55 14.14
CA ASP A 1 13.07 6.67 14.39
C ASP A 1 13.35 6.98 15.85
N LEU A 2 14.61 6.99 16.28
CA LEU A 2 14.92 7.14 17.70
C LEU A 2 14.77 8.60 18.15
N PRO A 3 14.15 8.88 19.31
CA PRO A 3 14.07 10.24 19.88
C PRO A 3 15.44 10.92 20.08
N SER A 4 16.51 10.13 20.14
CA SER A 4 17.88 10.62 20.29
C SER A 4 18.53 11.12 19.00
N HIS A 5 17.88 10.95 17.82
CA HIS A 5 18.45 11.47 16.58
C HIS A 5 18.47 13.01 16.60
N PRO A 6 19.53 13.67 16.10
CA PRO A 6 19.65 15.14 16.16
C PRO A 6 18.52 15.93 15.47
N THR A 7 17.86 15.34 14.48
CA THR A 7 16.73 15.95 13.76
C THR A 7 15.36 15.46 14.26
N ALA A 8 15.32 14.57 15.27
CA ALA A 8 14.07 14.09 15.84
C ALA A 8 13.42 15.16 16.73
N ASP A 9 12.10 15.28 16.61
CA ASP A 9 11.30 16.09 17.52
C ASP A 9 10.95 15.32 18.81
N GLU A 10 10.16 15.94 19.68
CA GLU A 10 9.70 15.36 20.95
C GLU A 10 8.91 14.05 20.80
N ASN A 11 8.34 13.79 19.59
CA ASN A 11 7.62 12.56 19.26
C ASN A 11 8.54 11.49 18.65
N GLY A 12 9.79 11.83 18.36
CA GLY A 12 10.77 10.98 17.70
C GLY A 12 10.69 11.03 16.17
N PHE A 13 9.96 11.97 15.58
CA PHE A 13 9.87 12.13 14.13
C PHE A 13 11.06 12.90 13.59
N ARG A 14 11.79 12.28 12.67
CA ARG A 14 12.97 12.88 12.05
C ARG A 14 12.59 13.95 11.02
N GLN A 15 13.03 15.17 11.23
CA GLN A 15 12.73 16.29 10.34
C GLN A 15 13.36 16.13 8.95
N ASP A 16 14.55 15.51 8.85
CA ASP A 16 15.19 15.22 7.56
C ASP A 16 14.37 14.23 6.73
N VAL A 17 13.78 13.20 7.36
CA VAL A 17 12.86 12.26 6.69
C VAL A 17 11.56 12.95 6.30
N ILE A 18 10.94 13.75 7.18
CA ILE A 18 9.73 14.53 6.88
C ILE A 18 9.94 15.42 5.65
N ASN A 19 11.11 16.06 5.55
CA ASN A 19 11.43 16.90 4.40
C ASN A 19 11.50 16.09 3.10
N LEU A 20 12.11 14.89 3.13
CA LEU A 20 12.15 13.99 1.98
C LEU A 20 10.76 13.48 1.57
N VAL A 21 9.90 13.17 2.54
CA VAL A 21 8.50 12.76 2.26
C VAL A 21 7.73 13.89 1.58
N LYS A 22 7.89 15.12 2.04
CA LYS A 22 7.27 16.30 1.39
C LYS A 22 7.83 16.53 -0.02
N GLU A 23 9.14 16.38 -0.18
CA GLU A 23 9.79 16.50 -1.49
C GLU A 23 9.36 15.38 -2.44
N LEU A 24 9.10 14.18 -1.93
CA LEU A 24 8.56 13.07 -2.73
C LEU A 24 7.16 13.37 -3.29
N GLY A 25 6.44 14.31 -2.68
CA GLY A 25 5.10 14.71 -3.14
C GLY A 25 4.00 13.75 -2.68
N VAL A 26 4.21 13.01 -1.60
CA VAL A 26 3.23 12.05 -1.07
C VAL A 26 1.97 12.77 -0.62
N THR A 27 0.81 12.33 -1.09
CA THR A 27 -0.51 12.87 -0.71
C THR A 27 -1.24 11.99 0.29
N CYS A 28 -1.05 10.68 0.19
CA CYS A 28 -1.68 9.69 1.07
C CYS A 28 -0.69 8.60 1.47
N VAL A 29 -0.77 8.10 2.69
CA VAL A 29 0.04 6.96 3.18
C VAL A 29 -0.86 5.89 3.76
N ARG A 30 -0.71 4.66 3.28
CA ARG A 30 -1.42 3.49 3.78
C ARG A 30 -0.78 2.99 5.08
N TYR A 31 -1.60 2.79 6.14
CA TYR A 31 -1.15 2.39 7.47
C TYR A 31 -2.13 1.39 8.13
N PRO A 32 -1.70 0.44 8.97
CA PRO A 32 -0.31 0.02 9.15
C PRO A 32 0.23 -0.68 7.89
N GLY A 33 -0.66 -1.17 7.03
CA GLY A 33 -0.40 -1.78 5.75
C GLY A 33 0.32 -3.12 5.81
N GLY A 34 0.39 -3.76 4.64
CA GLY A 34 1.11 -5.00 4.40
C GLY A 34 0.66 -6.19 5.26
N ASN A 35 1.48 -7.22 5.26
CA ASN A 35 1.17 -8.47 5.95
C ASN A 35 1.05 -8.30 7.48
N PHE A 36 1.64 -7.26 8.03
CA PHE A 36 1.61 -6.94 9.45
C PHE A 36 0.18 -6.78 10.00
N VAL A 37 -0.73 -6.13 9.25
CA VAL A 37 -2.07 -5.79 9.74
C VAL A 37 -2.89 -7.01 10.15
N SER A 38 -2.70 -8.16 9.50
CA SER A 38 -3.54 -9.35 9.70
C SER A 38 -3.37 -10.03 11.05
N ALA A 39 -2.30 -9.71 11.79
CA ALA A 39 -2.09 -10.18 13.17
C ALA A 39 -2.00 -9.03 14.19
N TYR A 40 -2.18 -7.78 13.76
CA TYR A 40 -2.02 -6.59 14.58
C TYR A 40 -3.29 -6.25 15.37
N ASN A 41 -3.11 -5.86 16.63
CA ASN A 41 -4.15 -5.27 17.45
C ASN A 41 -3.93 -3.75 17.51
N TRP A 42 -4.77 -2.97 16.86
CA TRP A 42 -4.62 -1.53 16.80
C TRP A 42 -4.56 -0.84 18.17
N GLU A 43 -5.27 -1.40 19.17
CA GLU A 43 -5.29 -0.88 20.54
C GLU A 43 -3.92 -0.92 21.23
N ASP A 44 -3.08 -1.89 20.84
CA ASP A 44 -1.72 -2.06 21.39
C ASP A 44 -0.83 -0.86 21.05
N GLY A 45 -1.10 -0.15 19.95
CA GLY A 45 -0.39 1.04 19.49
C GLY A 45 -0.95 2.37 20.02
N THR A 46 -1.92 2.36 20.95
CA THR A 46 -2.58 3.56 21.46
C THR A 46 -2.17 3.91 22.90
N GLY A 47 -2.30 5.18 23.27
CA GLY A 47 -1.99 5.66 24.61
C GLY A 47 -0.49 5.77 24.91
N PRO A 48 -0.10 5.86 26.19
CA PRO A 48 1.29 6.11 26.59
C PRO A 48 2.24 4.98 26.14
N ARG A 49 3.30 5.30 25.41
CA ARG A 49 4.25 4.32 24.84
C ARG A 49 4.80 3.32 25.86
N GLY A 50 5.14 3.77 27.07
CA GLY A 50 5.68 2.90 28.14
C GLY A 50 4.69 1.89 28.72
N GLN A 51 3.40 1.94 28.34
CA GLN A 51 2.36 1.03 28.77
C GLN A 51 1.90 0.10 27.65
N ARG A 52 2.39 0.30 26.42
CA ARG A 52 2.02 -0.52 25.26
C ARG A 52 2.65 -1.90 25.36
N PRO A 53 1.92 -2.97 25.02
CA PRO A 53 2.43 -4.32 25.09
C PRO A 53 3.46 -4.58 23.98
N ILE A 54 4.41 -5.46 24.27
CA ILE A 54 5.35 -5.99 23.26
C ILE A 54 4.73 -7.27 22.70
N ARG A 55 4.70 -7.41 21.38
CA ARG A 55 4.12 -8.55 20.67
C ARG A 55 5.13 -9.20 19.74
N ARG A 56 4.83 -10.42 19.30
CA ARG A 56 5.49 -11.04 18.16
C ARG A 56 4.78 -10.62 16.89
N ASP A 57 5.53 -10.15 15.92
CA ASP A 57 5.06 -9.93 14.56
C ASP A 57 5.22 -11.23 13.76
N LEU A 58 4.10 -11.86 13.46
CA LEU A 58 4.07 -13.15 12.76
C LEU A 58 4.37 -13.02 11.27
N ALA A 59 4.16 -11.84 10.70
CA ALA A 59 4.40 -11.60 9.28
C ALA A 59 5.91 -11.50 8.97
N TRP A 60 6.65 -10.78 9.81
CA TRP A 60 8.06 -10.46 9.55
C TRP A 60 9.03 -11.08 10.56
N HIS A 61 8.54 -12.01 11.38
CA HIS A 61 9.33 -12.72 12.38
C HIS A 61 10.18 -11.78 13.25
N SER A 62 9.52 -10.73 13.75
CA SER A 62 10.15 -9.71 14.56
C SER A 62 9.41 -9.47 15.88
N THR A 63 10.04 -8.70 16.77
CA THR A 63 9.41 -8.22 17.99
C THR A 63 8.86 -6.82 17.75
N GLU A 64 7.53 -6.69 17.73
CA GLU A 64 6.85 -5.41 17.67
C GLU A 64 6.77 -4.78 19.06
N THR A 65 7.32 -3.60 19.20
CA THR A 65 7.37 -2.86 20.47
C THR A 65 6.17 -1.93 20.67
N ASN A 66 5.37 -1.72 19.64
CA ASN A 66 4.24 -0.78 19.61
C ASN A 66 4.64 0.68 19.99
N GLU A 67 5.91 1.06 19.79
CA GLU A 67 6.35 2.44 20.04
C GLU A 67 5.71 3.44 19.08
N VAL A 68 5.24 2.96 17.92
CA VAL A 68 4.43 3.71 16.96
C VAL A 68 3.09 3.01 16.78
N GLY A 69 2.01 3.76 16.82
CA GLY A 69 0.67 3.30 16.55
C GLY A 69 -0.15 4.38 15.85
N ILE A 70 -1.46 4.19 15.73
CA ILE A 70 -2.32 5.11 14.96
C ILE A 70 -2.28 6.55 15.51
N ASP A 71 -2.17 6.74 16.82
CA ASP A 71 -2.06 8.06 17.44
C ASP A 71 -0.80 8.80 17.01
N ASP A 72 0.33 8.09 16.96
CA ASP A 72 1.62 8.64 16.54
C ASP A 72 1.62 8.90 15.03
N PHE A 73 1.07 7.96 14.26
CA PHE A 73 0.99 8.07 12.81
C PHE A 73 0.11 9.23 12.37
N TYR A 74 -1.03 9.45 13.05
CA TYR A 74 -1.89 10.63 12.82
C TYR A 74 -1.13 11.95 13.08
N ARG A 75 -0.37 12.04 14.18
CA ARG A 75 0.45 13.23 14.44
C ARG A 75 1.52 13.44 13.37
N TRP A 76 2.13 12.36 12.90
CA TRP A 76 3.10 12.39 11.82
C TRP A 76 2.47 12.83 10.50
N SER A 77 1.28 12.33 10.15
CA SER A 77 0.58 12.71 8.93
C SER A 77 0.26 14.21 8.89
N LYS A 78 -0.08 14.80 10.03
CA LYS A 78 -0.29 16.27 10.13
C LYS A 78 1.01 17.05 9.89
N LYS A 79 2.17 16.51 10.26
CA LYS A 79 3.46 17.15 10.01
C LYS A 79 3.91 17.02 8.55
N THR A 80 3.62 15.93 7.91
CA THR A 80 3.93 15.70 6.49
C THR A 80 2.91 16.36 5.56
N GLY A 81 1.67 16.56 6.02
CA GLY A 81 0.57 17.06 5.22
C GLY A 81 -0.07 15.95 4.37
N THR A 82 0.05 14.69 4.81
CA THR A 82 -0.50 13.53 4.10
C THR A 82 -1.83 13.09 4.70
N GLU A 83 -2.69 12.52 3.87
CA GLU A 83 -3.86 11.75 4.30
C GLU A 83 -3.46 10.34 4.73
N ILE A 84 -4.36 9.65 5.42
CA ILE A 84 -4.17 8.27 5.86
C ILE A 84 -5.18 7.37 5.16
N MET A 85 -4.70 6.29 4.53
CA MET A 85 -5.49 5.14 4.14
C MET A 85 -5.28 4.07 5.22
N LEU A 86 -6.31 3.76 6.00
CA LEU A 86 -6.18 2.88 7.16
C LEU A 86 -6.61 1.44 6.84
N ALA A 87 -5.78 0.46 7.18
CA ALA A 87 -6.09 -0.95 6.98
C ALA A 87 -6.52 -1.63 8.27
N VAL A 88 -7.59 -2.43 8.22
CA VAL A 88 -8.12 -3.18 9.37
C VAL A 88 -7.69 -4.64 9.34
N ASN A 89 -7.55 -5.23 10.52
CA ASN A 89 -7.17 -6.64 10.69
C ASN A 89 -8.32 -7.58 10.33
N MET A 90 -8.24 -8.20 9.15
CA MET A 90 -9.17 -9.25 8.70
C MET A 90 -8.65 -10.67 8.94
N GLY A 91 -7.38 -10.84 9.31
CA GLY A 91 -6.78 -12.16 9.54
C GLY A 91 -7.21 -12.77 10.86
N THR A 92 -6.98 -12.08 11.97
CA THR A 92 -7.24 -12.59 13.33
C THR A 92 -8.44 -11.95 14.01
N ARG A 93 -9.05 -10.88 13.47
CA ARG A 93 -10.09 -10.10 14.18
C ARG A 93 -11.39 -9.88 13.39
N GLY A 94 -11.41 -9.11 12.32
CA GLY A 94 -12.60 -8.90 11.48
C GLY A 94 -13.58 -7.84 12.02
N LEU A 95 -14.89 -8.05 11.79
CA LEU A 95 -15.98 -7.07 11.92
C LEU A 95 -15.94 -6.23 13.20
N LYS A 96 -15.87 -6.88 14.36
CA LYS A 96 -15.92 -6.16 15.64
C LYS A 96 -14.77 -5.20 15.79
N ALA A 97 -13.54 -5.66 15.49
CA ALA A 97 -12.36 -4.84 15.64
C ALA A 97 -12.32 -3.67 14.62
N ALA A 98 -12.82 -3.90 13.40
CA ALA A 98 -12.94 -2.83 12.40
C ALA A 98 -13.89 -1.71 12.87
N LEU A 99 -15.03 -2.05 13.44
CA LEU A 99 -15.98 -1.07 13.99
C LEU A 99 -15.43 -0.33 15.22
N GLU A 100 -14.72 -1.05 16.10
CA GLU A 100 -14.09 -0.45 17.27
C GLU A 100 -12.95 0.51 16.88
N GLU A 101 -12.16 0.15 15.87
CA GLU A 101 -11.12 1.02 15.33
C GLU A 101 -11.72 2.26 14.66
N LEU A 102 -12.79 2.09 13.87
CA LEU A 102 -13.52 3.20 13.26
C LEU A 102 -14.09 4.16 14.32
N GLU A 103 -14.72 3.64 15.37
CA GLU A 103 -15.23 4.46 16.49
C GLU A 103 -14.11 5.20 17.21
N TYR A 104 -12.98 4.52 17.47
CA TYR A 104 -11.82 5.16 18.07
C TYR A 104 -11.28 6.30 17.23
N VAL A 105 -11.12 6.07 15.92
CA VAL A 105 -10.47 6.99 14.98
C VAL A 105 -11.41 8.16 14.62
N ASN A 106 -12.63 7.88 14.20
CA ASN A 106 -13.56 8.88 13.63
C ASN A 106 -14.71 9.26 14.55
N GLY A 107 -14.96 8.50 15.62
CA GLY A 107 -16.10 8.75 16.52
C GLY A 107 -16.03 10.12 17.19
N ALA A 108 -17.18 10.82 17.27
CA ALA A 108 -17.28 12.02 18.07
C ALA A 108 -17.15 11.69 19.57
N PRO A 109 -16.60 12.58 20.41
CA PRO A 109 -16.55 12.40 21.85
C PRO A 109 -17.94 12.10 22.46
N GLY A 110 -17.96 11.25 23.49
CA GLY A 110 -19.19 10.83 24.19
C GLY A 110 -19.44 9.32 24.13
N THR A 111 -18.58 8.57 23.45
CA THR A 111 -18.54 7.11 23.50
C THR A 111 -17.22 6.61 24.08
N GLU A 112 -17.15 5.36 24.54
CA GLU A 112 -15.97 4.88 25.28
C GLU A 112 -14.69 4.96 24.47
N LEU A 113 -14.71 4.52 23.21
CA LEU A 113 -13.51 4.49 22.36
C LEU A 113 -13.12 5.89 21.87
N ALA A 114 -14.08 6.74 21.49
CA ALA A 114 -13.80 8.13 21.15
C ALA A 114 -13.24 8.91 22.35
N ASP A 115 -13.79 8.70 23.54
CA ASP A 115 -13.31 9.32 24.78
C ASP A 115 -11.90 8.78 25.16
N ARG A 116 -11.61 7.51 24.84
CA ARG A 116 -10.25 6.95 24.99
C ARG A 116 -9.26 7.67 24.08
N ARG A 117 -9.60 7.96 22.81
CA ARG A 117 -8.79 8.78 21.92
C ARG A 117 -8.52 10.17 22.52
N VAL A 118 -9.57 10.81 23.05
CA VAL A 118 -9.45 12.12 23.73
C VAL A 118 -8.49 12.03 24.91
N ARG A 119 -8.63 11.02 25.77
CA ARG A 119 -7.69 10.77 26.89
C ARG A 119 -6.24 10.56 26.42
N ASN A 120 -6.05 10.00 25.22
CA ASN A 120 -4.74 9.81 24.58
C ASN A 120 -4.19 11.09 23.90
N GLY A 121 -4.92 12.22 24.03
CA GLY A 121 -4.46 13.54 23.60
C GLY A 121 -4.83 13.91 22.15
N ILE A 122 -5.81 13.23 21.54
CA ILE A 122 -6.37 13.59 20.23
C ILE A 122 -7.87 13.90 20.43
N THR A 123 -8.18 15.18 20.57
CA THR A 123 -9.52 15.65 20.94
C THR A 123 -10.52 15.44 19.80
N GLU A 124 -10.16 15.89 18.61
CA GLU A 124 -11.03 15.82 17.44
C GLU A 124 -10.99 14.44 16.77
N PRO A 125 -12.05 14.03 16.07
CA PRO A 125 -12.01 12.90 15.16
C PRO A 125 -10.84 13.02 14.18
N MET A 126 -10.20 11.90 13.84
CA MET A 126 -9.10 11.90 12.88
C MET A 126 -9.58 12.11 11.44
N ASP A 127 -10.87 11.86 11.19
CA ASP A 127 -11.56 12.03 9.89
C ASP A 127 -10.90 11.26 8.75
N ILE A 128 -10.52 10.00 9.02
CA ILE A 128 -9.94 9.13 8.00
C ILE A 128 -11.07 8.58 7.14
N LYS A 129 -11.00 8.83 5.82
CA LYS A 129 -12.06 8.45 4.88
C LYS A 129 -11.81 7.10 4.20
N MET A 130 -10.56 6.81 3.83
CA MET A 130 -10.23 5.63 3.03
C MET A 130 -9.74 4.48 3.93
N TRP A 131 -10.38 3.29 3.77
CA TRP A 131 -10.13 2.14 4.63
C TRP A 131 -9.97 0.86 3.81
N CYS A 132 -8.85 0.15 4.03
CA CYS A 132 -8.61 -1.17 3.44
C CYS A 132 -9.17 -2.26 4.36
N ILE A 133 -10.06 -3.10 3.84
CA ILE A 133 -10.65 -4.22 4.58
C ILE A 133 -9.74 -5.44 4.45
N GLY A 134 -8.62 -5.41 5.16
CA GLY A 134 -7.59 -6.43 5.17
C GLY A 134 -6.37 -6.09 4.30
N ASN A 135 -5.52 -7.09 4.09
CA ASN A 135 -4.34 -7.07 3.23
C ASN A 135 -4.10 -8.45 2.64
N GLU A 136 -3.97 -8.56 1.30
CA GLU A 136 -3.57 -9.79 0.59
C GLU A 136 -4.24 -11.08 1.09
N MET A 137 -5.54 -11.01 1.35
CA MET A 137 -6.27 -12.14 1.96
C MET A 137 -6.33 -13.38 1.07
N ASP A 138 -5.95 -13.27 -0.21
CA ASP A 138 -5.78 -14.36 -1.18
C ASP A 138 -4.42 -15.08 -1.03
N GLY A 139 -3.43 -14.44 -0.38
CA GLY A 139 -2.06 -14.95 -0.26
C GLY A 139 -1.91 -16.02 0.80
N PRO A 140 -1.35 -17.22 0.47
CA PRO A 140 -1.14 -18.27 1.46
C PRO A 140 -0.11 -17.93 2.56
N TRP A 141 0.66 -16.87 2.37
CA TRP A 141 1.59 -16.31 3.38
C TRP A 141 0.89 -15.45 4.42
N GLN A 142 -0.32 -14.99 4.12
CA GLN A 142 -1.05 -14.06 4.97
C GLN A 142 -1.66 -14.77 6.19
N VAL A 143 -1.49 -14.18 7.37
CA VAL A 143 -2.14 -14.69 8.59
C VAL A 143 -3.65 -14.62 8.42
N GLY A 144 -4.32 -15.76 8.51
CA GLY A 144 -5.77 -15.85 8.34
C GLY A 144 -6.23 -15.68 6.89
N HIS A 145 -5.39 -16.02 5.89
CA HIS A 145 -5.78 -16.02 4.48
C HIS A 145 -7.08 -16.81 4.25
N MET A 146 -7.82 -16.47 3.21
CA MET A 146 -9.16 -16.97 2.93
C MET A 146 -9.26 -17.45 1.49
N SER A 147 -10.22 -18.33 1.23
CA SER A 147 -10.67 -18.57 -0.14
C SER A 147 -11.47 -17.36 -0.67
N PRO A 148 -11.66 -17.22 -2.00
CA PRO A 148 -12.42 -16.12 -2.58
C PRO A 148 -13.82 -15.95 -1.95
N ASP A 149 -14.54 -17.03 -1.73
CA ASP A 149 -15.91 -16.99 -1.20
C ASP A 149 -15.95 -16.66 0.29
N GLU A 150 -14.96 -17.12 1.08
CA GLU A 150 -14.84 -16.77 2.49
C GLU A 150 -14.55 -15.28 2.66
N TYR A 151 -13.61 -14.75 1.87
CA TYR A 151 -13.28 -13.34 1.93
C TYR A 151 -14.45 -12.48 1.41
N ALA A 152 -15.07 -12.85 0.30
CA ALA A 152 -16.24 -12.15 -0.24
C ALA A 152 -17.37 -12.03 0.80
N ALA A 153 -17.66 -13.10 1.54
CA ALA A 153 -18.66 -13.08 2.61
C ALA A 153 -18.22 -12.27 3.83
N ALA A 154 -16.92 -12.23 4.13
CA ALA A 154 -16.38 -11.46 5.25
C ALA A 154 -16.36 -9.96 4.94
N VAL A 155 -15.84 -9.58 3.77
CA VAL A 155 -15.74 -8.17 3.36
C VAL A 155 -17.11 -7.53 3.19
N ASP A 156 -18.08 -8.22 2.61
CA ASP A 156 -19.46 -7.72 2.48
C ASP A 156 -20.05 -7.32 3.83
N ARG A 157 -19.93 -8.19 4.84
CA ARG A 157 -20.44 -7.89 6.21
C ARG A 157 -19.70 -6.74 6.88
N VAL A 158 -18.38 -6.67 6.71
CA VAL A 158 -17.56 -5.61 7.32
C VAL A 158 -17.84 -4.27 6.64
N ALA A 159 -17.82 -4.24 5.31
CA ALA A 159 -18.10 -3.04 4.54
C ALA A 159 -19.49 -2.49 4.82
N HIS A 160 -20.52 -3.35 4.81
CA HIS A 160 -21.89 -2.96 5.15
C HIS A 160 -21.98 -2.33 6.55
N ALA A 161 -21.36 -2.94 7.55
CA ALA A 161 -21.40 -2.44 8.91
C ALA A 161 -20.62 -1.13 9.08
N MET A 162 -19.49 -0.97 8.40
CA MET A 162 -18.73 0.29 8.39
C MET A 162 -19.52 1.41 7.72
N LYS A 163 -20.18 1.15 6.59
CA LYS A 163 -21.08 2.12 5.92
C LYS A 163 -22.30 2.49 6.77
N LEU A 164 -22.83 1.55 7.58
CA LEU A 164 -23.88 1.87 8.56
C LEU A 164 -23.38 2.79 9.67
N ALA A 165 -22.14 2.63 10.12
CA ALA A 165 -21.54 3.49 11.12
C ALA A 165 -21.19 4.89 10.57
N GLU A 166 -20.63 4.94 9.34
CA GLU A 166 -20.25 6.17 8.67
C GLU A 166 -20.37 5.99 7.15
N SER A 167 -21.45 6.53 6.56
CA SER A 167 -21.77 6.33 5.13
C SER A 167 -20.79 6.99 4.16
N GLY A 168 -20.02 7.97 4.62
CA GLY A 168 -19.06 8.73 3.81
C GLY A 168 -17.67 8.08 3.70
N LEU A 169 -17.48 6.86 4.21
CA LEU A 169 -16.21 6.14 4.07
C LEU A 169 -15.99 5.69 2.62
N GLU A 170 -14.72 5.62 2.22
CA GLU A 170 -14.24 5.02 0.98
C GLU A 170 -13.60 3.65 1.33
N LEU A 171 -14.27 2.56 0.94
CA LEU A 171 -13.91 1.20 1.35
C LEU A 171 -13.22 0.45 0.22
N VAL A 172 -12.04 -0.07 0.52
CA VAL A 172 -11.18 -0.84 -0.39
C VAL A 172 -11.23 -2.31 0.00
N ALA A 173 -11.74 -3.18 -0.88
CA ALA A 173 -11.61 -4.62 -0.72
C ALA A 173 -10.24 -5.11 -1.20
N CYS A 174 -9.69 -6.16 -0.57
CA CYS A 174 -8.54 -6.85 -1.14
C CYS A 174 -8.90 -7.45 -2.49
N GLY A 175 -8.17 -7.05 -3.52
CA GLY A 175 -8.06 -7.78 -4.77
C GLY A 175 -6.90 -8.77 -4.74
N SER A 176 -6.49 -9.26 -5.89
CA SER A 176 -5.38 -10.20 -5.99
C SER A 176 -4.05 -9.57 -5.62
N SER A 177 -3.26 -10.28 -4.82
CA SER A 177 -1.91 -9.89 -4.39
C SER A 177 -0.87 -9.97 -5.53
N SER A 178 -1.24 -10.54 -6.67
CA SER A 178 -0.44 -10.59 -7.90
C SER A 178 -1.30 -11.07 -9.06
N ALA A 179 -1.01 -10.61 -10.28
CA ALA A 179 -1.59 -11.16 -11.52
C ALA A 179 -1.25 -12.64 -11.75
N HIS A 180 -0.25 -13.17 -11.03
CA HIS A 180 0.18 -14.57 -11.14
C HIS A 180 -0.48 -15.51 -10.11
N MET A 181 -1.39 -15.00 -9.26
CA MET A 181 -2.16 -15.84 -8.35
C MET A 181 -3.09 -16.78 -9.14
N SER A 182 -3.20 -18.01 -8.70
CA SER A 182 -4.09 -19.00 -9.33
C SER A 182 -5.58 -18.60 -9.29
N THR A 183 -5.93 -17.68 -8.39
CA THR A 183 -7.27 -17.13 -8.21
C THR A 183 -7.48 -15.80 -8.93
N PHE A 184 -6.47 -15.26 -9.61
CA PHE A 184 -6.56 -13.97 -10.32
C PHE A 184 -7.77 -13.94 -11.27
N GLY A 185 -8.52 -12.87 -11.27
CA GLY A 185 -9.76 -12.69 -12.00
C GLY A 185 -10.96 -13.41 -11.37
N SER A 186 -10.81 -14.61 -10.84
CA SER A 186 -11.89 -15.29 -10.11
C SER A 186 -12.08 -14.75 -8.70
N TRP A 187 -11.00 -14.31 -8.08
CA TRP A 187 -11.02 -13.61 -6.79
C TRP A 187 -11.84 -12.32 -6.88
N GLU A 188 -11.51 -11.46 -7.84
CA GLU A 188 -12.21 -10.20 -8.05
C GLU A 188 -13.69 -10.41 -8.34
N ARG A 189 -14.03 -11.39 -9.20
CA ARG A 189 -15.43 -11.73 -9.50
C ARG A 189 -16.20 -12.17 -8.26
N SER A 190 -15.62 -13.07 -7.43
CA SER A 190 -16.28 -13.53 -6.21
C SER A 190 -16.52 -12.37 -5.23
N VAL A 191 -15.49 -11.55 -4.98
CA VAL A 191 -15.57 -10.41 -4.07
C VAL A 191 -16.59 -9.37 -4.56
N LEU A 192 -16.48 -8.94 -5.82
CA LEU A 192 -17.31 -7.86 -6.36
C LEU A 192 -18.75 -8.32 -6.61
N THR A 193 -18.98 -9.57 -7.00
CA THR A 193 -20.36 -10.09 -7.09
C THR A 193 -21.08 -10.06 -5.74
N LYS A 194 -20.35 -10.21 -4.63
CA LYS A 194 -20.95 -10.29 -3.30
C LYS A 194 -21.06 -8.94 -2.59
N ALA A 195 -20.06 -8.10 -2.69
CA ALA A 195 -19.88 -6.92 -1.82
C ALA A 195 -20.00 -5.58 -2.58
N TYR A 196 -20.30 -5.57 -3.87
CA TYR A 196 -20.27 -4.41 -4.77
C TYR A 196 -20.90 -3.16 -4.15
N ASP A 197 -22.12 -3.29 -3.62
CA ASP A 197 -22.93 -2.15 -3.17
C ASP A 197 -22.34 -1.42 -1.94
N ASN A 198 -21.39 -2.05 -1.23
CA ASN A 198 -20.76 -1.49 -0.04
C ASN A 198 -19.29 -1.09 -0.26
N LEU A 199 -18.76 -1.28 -1.47
CA LEU A 199 -17.36 -1.00 -1.79
C LEU A 199 -17.23 0.19 -2.74
N ASP A 200 -16.11 0.89 -2.64
CA ASP A 200 -15.73 1.99 -3.54
C ASP A 200 -14.52 1.61 -4.40
N PHE A 201 -13.66 0.71 -3.86
CA PHE A 201 -12.43 0.27 -4.52
C PHE A 201 -12.20 -1.23 -4.38
N VAL A 202 -11.43 -1.77 -5.32
CA VAL A 202 -10.76 -3.06 -5.21
C VAL A 202 -9.25 -2.84 -5.33
N SER A 203 -8.46 -3.48 -4.45
CA SER A 203 -7.01 -3.31 -4.47
C SER A 203 -6.31 -4.17 -5.51
N CYS A 204 -5.13 -3.72 -5.92
CA CYS A 204 -4.22 -4.42 -6.82
C CYS A 204 -2.81 -4.31 -6.26
N HIS A 205 -2.04 -5.43 -6.28
CA HIS A 205 -0.64 -5.45 -5.88
C HIS A 205 0.24 -6.01 -6.99
N ALA A 206 1.36 -5.36 -7.29
CA ALA A 206 2.32 -5.84 -8.28
C ALA A 206 3.76 -5.41 -7.96
N TYR A 207 4.66 -6.39 -7.90
CA TYR A 207 6.07 -6.18 -7.68
C TYR A 207 6.91 -6.76 -8.82
N TYR A 208 7.97 -6.04 -9.18
CA TYR A 208 8.86 -6.39 -10.28
C TYR A 208 10.32 -6.34 -9.85
N TYR A 209 11.16 -7.20 -10.44
CA TYR A 209 12.61 -7.16 -10.23
C TYR A 209 13.34 -7.87 -11.39
N GLU A 210 14.54 -7.41 -11.71
CA GLU A 210 15.28 -7.84 -12.91
C GLU A 210 15.53 -9.35 -12.92
N ARG A 211 15.99 -9.93 -11.80
CA ARG A 211 16.29 -11.36 -11.71
C ARG A 211 15.06 -12.27 -11.77
N GLY A 212 13.86 -11.72 -11.60
CA GLY A 212 12.59 -12.44 -11.79
C GLY A 212 12.09 -12.41 -13.22
N ALA A 213 12.58 -11.51 -14.04
CA ALA A 213 12.27 -11.40 -15.47
C ALA A 213 13.13 -12.36 -16.30
N LYS A 214 12.68 -12.71 -17.50
CA LYS A 214 13.43 -13.60 -18.40
C LYS A 214 14.65 -12.89 -19.02
N SER A 215 14.59 -11.58 -19.19
CA SER A 215 15.65 -10.74 -19.74
C SER A 215 15.56 -9.33 -19.18
N LEU A 216 16.59 -8.52 -19.39
CA LEU A 216 16.55 -7.09 -19.07
C LEU A 216 15.43 -6.37 -19.84
N GLN A 217 15.21 -6.75 -21.11
CA GLN A 217 14.14 -6.17 -21.94
C GLN A 217 12.76 -6.49 -21.34
N ASP A 218 12.54 -7.72 -20.88
CA ASP A 218 11.32 -8.11 -20.19
C ASP A 218 11.12 -7.29 -18.89
N TYR A 219 12.20 -7.11 -18.13
CA TYR A 219 12.15 -6.30 -16.91
C TYR A 219 11.78 -4.84 -17.19
N LEU A 220 12.43 -4.23 -18.17
CA LEU A 220 12.13 -2.85 -18.56
C LEU A 220 10.71 -2.69 -19.13
N ALA A 221 10.12 -3.76 -19.65
CA ALA A 221 8.75 -3.81 -20.17
C ALA A 221 7.70 -4.25 -19.11
N SER A 222 8.03 -4.28 -17.82
CA SER A 222 7.11 -4.73 -16.74
C SER A 222 5.79 -3.96 -16.69
N SER A 223 5.74 -2.74 -17.21
CA SER A 223 4.51 -1.95 -17.35
C SER A 223 3.43 -2.63 -18.20
N GLN A 224 3.79 -3.55 -19.10
CA GLN A 224 2.84 -4.32 -19.91
C GLN A 224 2.04 -5.31 -19.04
N ASP A 225 2.70 -5.91 -18.05
CA ASP A 225 2.04 -6.77 -17.05
C ASP A 225 1.06 -5.96 -16.18
N MET A 226 1.52 -4.81 -15.66
CA MET A 226 0.65 -3.91 -14.88
C MET A 226 -0.56 -3.43 -15.69
N GLN A 227 -0.40 -3.09 -16.96
CA GLN A 227 -1.50 -2.70 -17.84
C GLN A 227 -2.52 -3.84 -18.00
N THR A 228 -2.04 -5.08 -18.18
CA THR A 228 -2.89 -6.27 -18.28
C THR A 228 -3.64 -6.52 -16.97
N PHE A 229 -2.96 -6.35 -15.84
CA PHE A 229 -3.57 -6.46 -14.51
C PHE A 229 -4.73 -5.45 -14.37
N ILE A 230 -4.45 -4.16 -14.58
CA ILE A 230 -5.47 -3.09 -14.49
C ILE A 230 -6.67 -3.41 -15.39
N SER A 231 -6.44 -3.76 -16.66
CA SER A 231 -7.49 -4.05 -17.61
C SER A 231 -8.35 -5.24 -17.19
N THR A 232 -7.74 -6.29 -16.63
CA THR A 232 -8.44 -7.48 -16.15
C THR A 232 -9.31 -7.17 -14.95
N VAL A 233 -8.79 -6.47 -13.94
CA VAL A 233 -9.55 -6.12 -12.73
C VAL A 233 -10.67 -5.12 -13.06
N ALA A 234 -10.41 -4.15 -13.95
CA ALA A 234 -11.42 -3.22 -14.42
C ALA A 234 -12.56 -3.96 -15.12
N ALA A 235 -12.26 -4.94 -15.98
CA ALA A 235 -13.28 -5.76 -16.64
C ALA A 235 -14.12 -6.57 -15.63
N CYS A 236 -13.50 -7.11 -14.56
CA CYS A 236 -14.24 -7.79 -13.49
C CYS A 236 -15.18 -6.82 -12.74
N ALA A 237 -14.76 -5.58 -12.51
CA ALA A 237 -15.60 -4.57 -11.89
C ALA A 237 -16.77 -4.16 -12.77
N ASP A 238 -16.54 -3.99 -14.08
CA ASP A 238 -17.60 -3.68 -15.05
C ASP A 238 -18.61 -4.84 -15.21
N GLU A 239 -18.12 -6.09 -15.18
CA GLU A 239 -18.97 -7.29 -15.18
C GLU A 239 -19.87 -7.32 -13.93
N ALA A 240 -19.31 -7.06 -12.74
CA ALA A 240 -20.05 -7.01 -11.50
C ALA A 240 -21.10 -5.89 -11.50
N LYS A 241 -20.75 -4.68 -11.96
CA LYS A 241 -21.67 -3.54 -12.10
C LYS A 241 -22.95 -3.91 -12.86
N ASN A 242 -22.81 -4.66 -13.95
CA ASN A 242 -23.96 -5.07 -14.77
C ASN A 242 -24.94 -6.01 -14.03
N ALA A 243 -24.50 -6.67 -12.96
CA ALA A 243 -25.34 -7.55 -12.14
C ALA A 243 -25.98 -6.82 -10.94
N HIS A 244 -25.56 -5.60 -10.65
CA HIS A 244 -26.03 -4.77 -9.53
C HIS A 244 -26.93 -3.63 -10.02
N THR A 245 -27.74 -3.08 -9.12
CA THR A 245 -28.67 -1.98 -9.43
C THR A 245 -28.09 -0.61 -9.04
N GLY A 246 -26.95 -0.59 -8.38
CA GLY A 246 -26.24 0.63 -7.99
C GLY A 246 -25.66 1.38 -9.21
N ASP A 247 -25.57 2.70 -9.11
CA ASP A 247 -25.11 3.57 -10.22
C ASP A 247 -23.67 4.09 -9.99
N HIS A 248 -22.93 3.46 -9.07
CA HIS A 248 -21.54 3.82 -8.83
C HIS A 248 -20.58 2.85 -9.53
N ASP A 249 -19.38 3.35 -9.83
CA ASP A 249 -18.28 2.56 -10.38
C ASP A 249 -17.33 2.15 -9.25
N ILE A 250 -16.86 0.89 -9.28
CA ILE A 250 -15.74 0.46 -8.45
C ILE A 250 -14.44 0.95 -9.10
N ALA A 251 -13.69 1.76 -8.37
CA ALA A 251 -12.36 2.18 -8.77
C ALA A 251 -11.29 1.15 -8.34
N LEU A 252 -10.08 1.28 -8.89
CA LEU A 252 -8.93 0.47 -8.51
C LEU A 252 -8.04 1.28 -7.57
N SER A 253 -7.61 0.64 -6.47
CA SER A 253 -6.54 1.10 -5.60
C SER A 253 -5.31 0.23 -5.85
N PHE A 254 -4.32 0.78 -6.57
CA PHE A 254 -3.04 0.09 -6.72
C PHE A 254 -2.21 0.35 -5.47
N ASP A 255 -2.62 -0.22 -4.33
CA ASP A 255 -2.15 0.18 -3.00
C ASP A 255 -0.88 -0.53 -2.51
N GLU A 256 -0.32 -1.43 -3.34
CA GLU A 256 1.08 -1.87 -3.28
C GLU A 256 1.64 -2.09 -4.68
N TRP A 257 2.70 -1.37 -5.03
CA TRP A 257 3.40 -1.57 -6.29
C TRP A 257 4.84 -1.07 -6.21
N GLY A 258 5.68 -1.52 -7.14
CA GLY A 258 7.05 -1.04 -7.30
C GLY A 258 8.06 -2.15 -7.54
N VAL A 259 9.32 -1.80 -7.40
CA VAL A 259 10.44 -2.75 -7.48
C VAL A 259 10.70 -3.35 -6.10
N TRP A 260 10.75 -4.68 -6.04
CA TRP A 260 11.09 -5.45 -4.84
C TRP A 260 11.92 -6.69 -5.20
N TYR A 261 13.13 -6.79 -4.69
CA TYR A 261 14.01 -7.97 -4.89
C TYR A 261 13.56 -9.15 -4.04
N SER A 262 12.37 -9.67 -4.35
CA SER A 262 11.70 -10.72 -3.57
C SER A 262 12.47 -12.03 -3.48
N ASP A 263 13.37 -12.32 -4.43
CA ASP A 263 14.27 -13.48 -4.39
C ASP A 263 15.22 -13.42 -3.18
N VAL A 264 15.70 -12.23 -2.80
CA VAL A 264 16.54 -12.02 -1.62
C VAL A 264 15.77 -12.37 -0.35
N TRP A 265 14.54 -11.88 -0.24
CA TRP A 265 13.66 -12.20 0.88
C TRP A 265 13.34 -13.70 0.95
N ASN A 266 12.95 -14.30 -0.16
CA ASN A 266 12.60 -15.70 -0.23
C ASN A 266 13.76 -16.61 0.21
N GLN A 267 15.00 -16.22 -0.12
CA GLN A 267 16.19 -16.95 0.36
C GLN A 267 16.35 -16.79 1.88
N GLN A 268 16.25 -15.58 2.42
CA GLN A 268 16.36 -15.32 3.85
C GLN A 268 15.27 -16.04 4.65
N GLU A 269 14.04 -16.02 4.16
CA GLU A 269 12.92 -16.74 4.78
C GLU A 269 13.11 -18.25 4.77
N ALA A 270 13.62 -18.81 3.67
CA ALA A 270 13.94 -20.25 3.57
C ALA A 270 15.05 -20.66 4.53
N GLU A 271 16.10 -19.86 4.65
CA GLU A 271 17.18 -20.07 5.62
C GLU A 271 16.66 -20.02 7.06
N TRP A 272 15.84 -19.04 7.38
CA TRP A 272 15.21 -18.92 8.67
C TRP A 272 14.29 -20.11 8.97
N LYS A 273 13.41 -20.51 8.07
CA LYS A 273 12.54 -21.69 8.22
C LYS A 273 13.33 -22.98 8.43
N ALA A 274 14.47 -23.14 7.77
CA ALA A 274 15.35 -24.28 7.94
C ALA A 274 16.05 -24.32 9.31
N GLN A 275 16.23 -23.18 9.96
CA GLN A 275 16.84 -23.08 11.28
C GLN A 275 15.80 -23.20 12.40
N SER A 276 14.64 -22.60 12.26
CA SER A 276 13.58 -22.54 13.28
C SER A 276 12.98 -23.90 13.62
N GLY A 277 12.98 -24.84 12.68
CA GLY A 277 12.55 -26.22 12.93
C GLY A 277 13.42 -27.03 13.90
N LYS A 278 14.53 -26.46 14.40
CA LYS A 278 15.51 -27.17 15.23
C LYS A 278 15.44 -26.82 16.72
N ASP A 279 14.95 -25.64 17.08
CA ASP A 279 14.80 -25.25 18.49
C ASP A 279 13.78 -24.11 18.68
N LEU A 280 12.52 -24.47 18.85
CA LEU A 280 11.41 -23.51 19.07
C LEU A 280 11.55 -22.68 20.36
N HIS A 281 12.43 -23.05 21.28
CA HIS A 281 12.61 -22.35 22.55
C HIS A 281 13.66 -21.22 22.48
N HIS A 282 14.51 -21.22 21.47
CA HIS A 282 15.62 -20.26 21.31
C HIS A 282 15.51 -19.40 20.06
N GLU A 283 14.35 -19.37 19.39
CA GLU A 283 14.14 -18.46 18.28
C GLU A 283 14.32 -17.02 18.72
N SER A 284 15.26 -16.34 18.11
CA SER A 284 15.44 -14.93 18.31
C SER A 284 14.41 -14.19 17.45
N TRP A 285 13.53 -13.43 18.11
CA TRP A 285 12.62 -12.47 17.48
C TRP A 285 13.27 -11.07 17.59
N PRO A 286 14.05 -10.64 16.60
CA PRO A 286 14.81 -9.40 16.70
C PRO A 286 13.88 -8.20 16.78
N LYS A 287 14.30 -7.15 17.49
CA LYS A 287 13.63 -5.85 17.51
C LYS A 287 14.13 -5.01 16.35
N ALA A 288 13.19 -4.43 15.59
CA ALA A 288 13.47 -3.53 14.47
C ALA A 288 14.63 -4.05 13.58
N PRO A 289 14.55 -5.29 13.07
CA PRO A 289 15.55 -5.80 12.15
C PRO A 289 15.57 -4.97 10.86
N ARG A 290 16.70 -4.96 10.17
CA ARG A 290 16.74 -4.48 8.79
C ARG A 290 15.99 -5.47 7.92
N LEU A 291 14.93 -5.01 7.26
CA LEU A 291 14.07 -5.83 6.41
C LEU A 291 13.97 -5.19 5.04
N LEU A 292 14.20 -5.99 3.98
CA LEU A 292 13.92 -5.57 2.59
C LEU A 292 14.57 -4.21 2.24
N GLU A 293 15.76 -3.95 2.76
CA GLU A 293 16.50 -2.71 2.46
C GLU A 293 17.20 -2.84 1.10
N ASP A 294 16.41 -2.95 0.04
CA ASP A 294 16.89 -3.05 -1.33
C ASP A 294 17.64 -1.80 -1.76
N ILE A 295 18.72 -1.95 -2.52
CA ILE A 295 19.51 -0.85 -3.07
C ILE A 295 19.26 -0.78 -4.57
N TYR A 296 18.55 0.25 -4.99
CA TYR A 296 18.05 0.41 -6.34
C TYR A 296 19.07 1.02 -7.30
N ASN A 297 19.05 0.55 -8.55
CA ASN A 297 19.87 1.02 -9.63
C ASN A 297 19.09 1.88 -10.66
N ALA A 298 19.69 2.23 -11.78
CA ALA A 298 19.06 3.05 -12.81
C ALA A 298 17.96 2.30 -13.59
N ALA A 299 18.08 0.99 -13.78
CA ALA A 299 17.05 0.20 -14.45
C ALA A 299 15.77 0.14 -13.61
N ASP A 300 15.91 0.05 -12.27
CA ASP A 300 14.77 0.11 -11.35
C ASP A 300 14.02 1.45 -11.46
N ALA A 301 14.75 2.56 -11.60
CA ALA A 301 14.13 3.88 -11.80
C ALA A 301 13.40 3.99 -13.13
N VAL A 302 13.93 3.39 -14.19
CA VAL A 302 13.26 3.32 -15.49
C VAL A 302 11.97 2.51 -15.39
N VAL A 303 11.99 1.36 -14.72
CA VAL A 303 10.78 0.56 -14.49
C VAL A 303 9.76 1.33 -13.66
N GLU A 304 10.15 1.94 -12.54
CA GLU A 304 9.24 2.77 -11.72
C GLU A 304 8.60 3.90 -12.55
N GLY A 305 9.38 4.56 -13.43
CA GLY A 305 8.87 5.57 -14.35
C GLY A 305 7.84 5.03 -15.33
N SER A 306 8.07 3.85 -15.91
CA SER A 306 7.12 3.20 -16.82
C SER A 306 5.84 2.74 -16.11
N LEU A 307 5.95 2.27 -14.86
CA LEU A 307 4.79 1.93 -14.01
C LEU A 307 3.95 3.19 -13.70
N MET A 308 4.60 4.32 -13.37
CA MET A 308 3.90 5.60 -13.15
C MET A 308 3.17 6.08 -14.42
N ILE A 309 3.78 5.95 -15.59
CA ILE A 309 3.13 6.26 -16.87
C ILE A 309 1.88 5.39 -17.05
N THR A 310 1.97 4.10 -16.75
CA THR A 310 0.83 3.18 -16.86
C THR A 310 -0.31 3.56 -15.92
N LEU A 311 0.00 3.86 -14.65
CA LEU A 311 -1.01 4.30 -13.67
C LEU A 311 -1.70 5.60 -14.13
N LEU A 312 -0.94 6.57 -14.63
CA LEU A 312 -1.48 7.84 -15.12
C LEU A 312 -2.35 7.66 -16.39
N LYS A 313 -1.97 6.75 -17.29
CA LYS A 313 -2.80 6.41 -18.47
C LYS A 313 -4.15 5.79 -18.12
N HIS A 314 -4.21 5.12 -16.98
CA HIS A 314 -5.42 4.46 -16.46
C HIS A 314 -6.07 5.22 -15.29
N CYS A 315 -5.82 6.52 -15.14
CA CYS A 315 -6.34 7.32 -14.04
C CYS A 315 -7.88 7.48 -14.02
N ASP A 316 -8.55 7.10 -15.10
CA ASP A 316 -10.01 6.94 -15.14
C ASP A 316 -10.49 5.81 -14.23
N ARG A 317 -9.69 4.75 -14.09
CA ARG A 317 -10.00 3.57 -13.27
C ARG A 317 -9.16 3.50 -12.01
N VAL A 318 -7.85 3.75 -12.09
CA VAL A 318 -6.93 3.78 -10.94
C VAL A 318 -7.00 5.15 -10.28
N ARG A 319 -7.71 5.23 -9.16
CA ARG A 319 -7.95 6.48 -8.42
C ARG A 319 -7.04 6.65 -7.21
N SER A 320 -6.38 5.57 -6.79
CA SER A 320 -5.39 5.55 -5.72
C SER A 320 -4.22 4.66 -6.12
N ALA A 321 -2.99 5.08 -5.80
CA ALA A 321 -1.80 4.29 -6.04
C ALA A 321 -0.75 4.57 -4.96
N SER A 322 -0.39 3.56 -4.17
CA SER A 322 0.57 3.66 -3.08
C SER A 322 1.80 2.81 -3.38
N ARG A 323 2.90 3.47 -3.68
CA ARG A 323 4.18 2.78 -3.86
C ARG A 323 4.61 2.15 -2.54
N ALA A 324 4.98 0.89 -2.56
CA ALA A 324 5.46 0.17 -1.39
C ALA A 324 7.00 0.15 -1.35
N GLN A 325 7.63 0.62 -0.25
CA GLN A 325 7.05 1.33 0.85
C GLN A 325 7.66 2.74 0.93
N LEU A 326 7.62 3.41 2.08
CA LEU A 326 7.99 4.82 2.13
C LEU A 326 9.44 5.04 2.57
N VAL A 327 9.87 4.38 3.67
CA VAL A 327 11.20 4.57 4.28
C VAL A 327 11.83 3.23 4.61
N ASN A 328 13.05 3.01 4.20
CA ASN A 328 13.93 1.86 4.39
C ASN A 328 13.44 0.58 3.69
N VAL A 329 12.26 0.09 4.01
CA VAL A 329 11.72 -1.18 3.49
C VAL A 329 11.28 -0.99 2.05
N ILE A 330 11.98 -1.63 1.09
CA ILE A 330 11.74 -1.48 -0.37
C ILE A 330 11.38 -0.04 -0.77
N ALA A 331 12.15 0.93 -0.32
CA ALA A 331 11.69 2.31 -0.21
C ALA A 331 12.46 3.30 -1.11
N PRO A 332 11.82 4.40 -1.56
CA PRO A 332 12.49 5.49 -2.25
C PRO A 332 13.37 6.33 -1.30
N ILE A 333 13.09 6.31 0.00
CA ILE A 333 13.83 7.05 1.02
C ILE A 333 14.54 6.07 1.95
N MET A 334 15.83 6.26 2.14
CA MET A 334 16.62 5.52 3.13
C MET A 334 17.00 6.43 4.29
N ALA A 335 17.07 5.86 5.49
CA ALA A 335 17.46 6.55 6.70
C ALA A 335 18.32 5.64 7.57
N GLU A 336 19.55 6.05 7.88
CA GLU A 336 20.44 5.28 8.74
C GLU A 336 20.18 5.63 10.21
N LYS A 337 20.25 4.63 11.07
CA LYS A 337 20.16 4.83 12.52
C LYS A 337 21.29 5.75 12.99
N ASN A 338 20.97 6.88 13.61
CA ASN A 338 21.90 7.93 14.02
C ASN A 338 22.74 8.54 12.86
N GLY A 339 22.33 8.32 11.62
CA GLY A 339 22.97 8.78 10.41
C GLY A 339 22.03 9.58 9.50
N PRO A 340 22.47 9.89 8.27
CA PRO A 340 21.67 10.67 7.32
C PRO A 340 20.46 9.92 6.80
N ALA A 341 19.53 10.67 6.20
CA ALA A 341 18.54 10.16 5.27
C ALA A 341 18.90 10.59 3.85
N TRP A 342 18.54 9.75 2.84
CA TRP A 342 18.86 10.03 1.43
C TRP A 342 17.81 9.42 0.49
N ARG A 343 17.83 9.87 -0.77
CA ARG A 343 16.98 9.39 -1.85
C ARG A 343 17.64 8.22 -2.56
N GLN A 344 16.86 7.21 -2.93
CA GLN A 344 17.26 6.19 -3.89
C GLN A 344 16.88 6.59 -5.32
N THR A 345 17.32 5.84 -6.32
CA THR A 345 17.05 6.13 -7.74
C THR A 345 15.56 6.17 -8.07
N VAL A 346 14.77 5.30 -7.45
CA VAL A 346 13.30 5.21 -7.62
C VAL A 346 12.52 6.39 -7.01
N PHE A 347 13.17 7.21 -6.19
CA PHE A 347 12.60 8.44 -5.65
C PHE A 347 12.21 9.42 -6.75
N TYR A 348 13.07 9.58 -7.75
CA TYR A 348 12.95 10.66 -8.73
C TYR A 348 11.75 10.50 -9.66
N PRO A 349 11.49 9.35 -10.32
CA PRO A 349 10.31 9.21 -11.17
C PRO A 349 9.00 9.39 -10.41
N PHE A 350 8.93 8.92 -9.18
CA PHE A 350 7.77 9.13 -8.33
C PHE A 350 7.59 10.62 -7.99
N ALA A 351 8.63 11.29 -7.54
CA ALA A 351 8.57 12.71 -7.17
C ALA A 351 8.16 13.61 -8.34
N GLU A 352 8.72 13.39 -9.54
CA GLU A 352 8.35 14.13 -10.74
C GLU A 352 6.87 13.96 -11.09
N ALA A 353 6.36 12.74 -11.07
CA ALA A 353 4.94 12.50 -11.33
C ALA A 353 4.05 13.06 -10.22
N ALA A 354 4.36 12.80 -8.95
CA ALA A 354 3.53 13.24 -7.83
C ALA A 354 3.44 14.77 -7.70
N GLN A 355 4.49 15.50 -8.05
CA GLN A 355 4.51 16.96 -7.95
C GLN A 355 3.96 17.68 -9.17
N HIS A 356 3.99 17.04 -10.35
CA HIS A 356 3.74 17.75 -11.61
C HIS A 356 2.64 17.14 -12.48
N ALA A 357 2.22 15.88 -12.25
CA ALA A 357 1.15 15.24 -13.02
C ALA A 357 -0.22 15.64 -12.48
N HIS A 358 -0.73 16.79 -12.90
CA HIS A 358 -2.04 17.31 -12.51
C HIS A 358 -2.95 17.52 -13.71
N GLY A 359 -4.26 17.57 -13.46
CA GLY A 359 -5.29 17.87 -14.45
C GLY A 359 -5.69 16.65 -15.28
N ILE A 360 -5.73 16.80 -16.59
CA ILE A 360 -6.21 15.76 -17.52
C ILE A 360 -5.02 15.00 -18.08
N ALA A 361 -5.07 13.66 -18.02
CA ALA A 361 -4.07 12.80 -18.64
C ALA A 361 -4.40 12.49 -20.09
N TYR A 362 -3.40 12.55 -20.95
CA TYR A 362 -3.48 12.24 -22.37
C TYR A 362 -2.46 11.15 -22.71
N SER A 363 -2.87 10.16 -23.50
CA SER A 363 -1.99 9.13 -24.07
C SER A 363 -1.53 9.56 -25.47
N PRO A 364 -0.30 10.08 -25.64
CA PRO A 364 0.18 10.48 -26.96
C PRO A 364 0.43 9.27 -27.85
N VAL A 365 0.28 9.47 -29.15
CA VAL A 365 0.75 8.51 -30.14
C VAL A 365 2.25 8.70 -30.33
N ILE A 366 3.01 7.64 -30.08
CA ILE A 366 4.47 7.66 -30.16
C ILE A 366 4.91 6.85 -31.38
N ASP A 367 5.75 7.43 -32.22
CA ASP A 367 6.51 6.70 -33.23
C ASP A 367 7.92 6.41 -32.69
N SER A 368 8.13 5.17 -32.27
CA SER A 368 9.40 4.72 -31.69
C SER A 368 9.83 3.37 -32.29
N PRO A 369 11.12 3.02 -32.27
CA PRO A 369 11.53 1.65 -32.51
C PRO A 369 10.84 0.67 -31.59
N ASN A 370 10.69 -0.57 -32.06
CA ASN A 370 10.22 -1.66 -31.23
C ASN A 370 11.41 -2.43 -30.62
N VAL A 371 11.19 -2.94 -29.42
CA VAL A 371 12.09 -3.87 -28.72
C VAL A 371 11.38 -5.22 -28.61
N GLU A 372 12.08 -6.29 -28.94
CA GLU A 372 11.58 -7.64 -28.78
C GLU A 372 11.78 -8.09 -27.33
N THR A 373 10.73 -8.60 -26.72
CA THR A 373 10.71 -9.17 -25.36
C THR A 373 10.25 -10.62 -25.42
N GLU A 374 10.71 -11.44 -24.49
CA GLU A 374 10.31 -12.85 -24.43
C GLU A 374 8.90 -13.05 -23.90
N SER A 375 8.44 -12.16 -23.00
CA SER A 375 7.16 -12.28 -22.32
C SER A 375 6.03 -11.49 -22.98
N PHE A 376 6.35 -10.35 -23.60
CA PHE A 376 5.33 -9.39 -24.09
C PHE A 376 5.39 -9.19 -25.63
N GLY A 377 6.28 -9.90 -26.34
CA GLY A 377 6.47 -9.75 -27.78
C GLY A 377 7.14 -8.41 -28.12
N LEU A 378 6.70 -7.78 -29.22
CA LEU A 378 7.20 -6.47 -29.64
C LEU A 378 6.53 -5.37 -28.82
N VAL A 379 7.34 -4.57 -28.12
CA VAL A 379 6.90 -3.39 -27.36
C VAL A 379 7.60 -2.14 -27.87
N ASN A 380 6.98 -0.99 -27.75
CA ASN A 380 7.62 0.28 -28.06
C ASN A 380 8.84 0.51 -27.14
N ALA A 381 9.95 0.99 -27.72
CA ALA A 381 11.15 1.34 -26.95
C ALA A 381 10.95 2.57 -26.06
N LEU A 382 9.94 3.40 -26.37
CA LEU A 382 9.57 4.57 -25.58
C LEU A 382 8.09 4.47 -25.19
N ASP A 383 7.79 4.86 -23.97
CA ASP A 383 6.43 5.08 -23.49
C ASP A 383 6.30 6.48 -22.90
N SER A 384 5.08 7.06 -22.92
CA SER A 384 4.85 8.38 -22.36
C SER A 384 3.41 8.65 -22.00
N VAL A 385 3.22 9.61 -21.10
CA VAL A 385 1.94 10.23 -20.78
C VAL A 385 2.13 11.74 -20.71
N ILE A 386 1.11 12.50 -21.10
CA ILE A 386 1.06 13.95 -20.92
C ILE A 386 -0.06 14.25 -19.91
N THR A 387 0.21 15.13 -18.95
CA THR A 387 -0.84 15.72 -18.13
C THR A 387 -0.91 17.23 -18.38
N TRP A 388 -2.11 17.78 -18.33
CA TRP A 388 -2.35 19.21 -18.52
C TRP A 388 -3.31 19.74 -17.47
N ASP A 389 -2.84 20.71 -16.71
CA ASP A 389 -3.65 21.46 -15.72
C ASP A 389 -4.09 22.78 -16.33
N GLU A 390 -5.38 22.86 -16.68
CA GLU A 390 -5.97 24.07 -17.26
C GLU A 390 -6.00 25.25 -16.28
N THR A 391 -6.08 24.97 -14.98
CA THR A 391 -6.15 26.01 -13.95
C THR A 391 -4.82 26.75 -13.80
N ASN A 392 -3.73 25.99 -13.80
CA ASN A 392 -2.37 26.53 -13.64
C ASN A 392 -1.64 26.76 -14.95
N HIS A 393 -2.26 26.43 -16.10
CA HIS A 393 -1.64 26.48 -17.44
C HIS A 393 -0.28 25.79 -17.48
N SER A 394 -0.19 24.63 -16.87
CA SER A 394 1.02 23.83 -16.76
C SER A 394 0.78 22.38 -17.15
N GLY A 395 1.81 21.71 -17.60
CA GLY A 395 1.71 20.29 -17.97
C GLY A 395 3.03 19.58 -17.79
N LEU A 396 2.94 18.26 -17.68
CA LEU A 396 4.07 17.34 -17.60
C LEU A 396 4.04 16.40 -18.80
N LEU A 397 5.16 16.25 -19.47
CA LEU A 397 5.44 15.10 -20.33
C LEU A 397 6.36 14.16 -19.56
N LEU A 398 5.83 13.03 -19.11
CA LEU A 398 6.62 11.94 -18.57
C LEU A 398 6.90 10.95 -19.70
N MET A 399 8.17 10.60 -19.91
CA MET A 399 8.60 9.71 -20.98
C MET A 399 9.76 8.84 -20.48
N VAL A 400 9.67 7.57 -20.77
CA VAL A 400 10.66 6.56 -20.42
C VAL A 400 11.04 5.75 -21.66
#